data_a0044d05340e8cdfbf33ddac1e66e823
#
_entry.id   a0044d05340e8cdfbf33ddac1e66e823
#
_cell.length_a   1.000
_cell.length_b   1.000
_cell.length_c   1.000
_cell.angle_alpha   90.00
_cell.angle_beta   90.00
_cell.angle_gamma   90.00
#
_symmetry.space_group_name_H-M   'P 1'
#
loop_
_entity.id
_entity.type
_entity.pdbx_description
1 polymer ?
#
loop_
_entity_poly.entity_id
_entity_poly.type
_entity_poly.pdbx_seq_one_letter_code
_entity_poly.pdbx_strand_id
1 'polypeptide(L)'
;MRLSTRMAFLLLLVPLAASAQFKNLDVAVSNLKRGFSSGDPQAIVAGMATGDQVMLQFPGLVDQSGFFGRDQASYLLDGLFSKVKPTAFEEENAKKKSAEAQYHITGTWTIQNAGKPETRELYITLGQKPDGQWSVVSIRSAGK
;
A
#
# COMPACT_ATOMS: atom_id res chain seq x y z
N MET A 1 36.85 -24.12 -47.87
CA MET A 1 35.63 -23.40 -47.45
C MET A 1 35.22 -23.83 -46.07
N ARG A 2 35.40 -22.97 -45.11
CA ARG A 2 34.93 -23.24 -43.74
C ARG A 2 33.75 -22.38 -43.45
N LEU A 3 32.59 -23.01 -43.31
CA LEU A 3 31.39 -22.39 -42.80
C LEU A 3 31.48 -22.31 -41.29
N SER A 4 31.74 -21.12 -40.78
CA SER A 4 31.61 -20.87 -39.33
C SER A 4 30.16 -20.60 -39.01
N THR A 5 29.50 -21.58 -38.47
CA THR A 5 28.17 -21.44 -37.90
C THR A 5 28.30 -20.65 -36.59
N ARG A 6 28.04 -19.35 -36.68
CA ARG A 6 27.86 -18.54 -35.45
C ARG A 6 26.49 -18.84 -34.90
N MET A 7 26.47 -19.70 -33.93
CA MET A 7 25.29 -19.91 -33.10
C MET A 7 25.13 -18.65 -32.24
N ALA A 8 24.20 -17.81 -32.64
CA ALA A 8 23.74 -16.70 -31.79
C ALA A 8 22.93 -17.27 -30.66
N PHE A 9 23.49 -17.31 -29.47
CA PHE A 9 22.75 -17.55 -28.24
C PHE A 9 21.90 -16.30 -27.98
N LEU A 10 20.63 -16.39 -28.35
CA LEU A 10 19.63 -15.42 -27.92
C LEU A 10 19.37 -15.68 -26.44
N LEU A 11 20.04 -14.95 -25.58
CA LEU A 11 19.65 -14.89 -24.15
C LEU A 11 18.30 -14.20 -24.11
N LEU A 12 17.24 -15.00 -24.04
CA LEU A 12 15.94 -14.54 -23.63
C LEU A 12 16.06 -14.11 -22.16
N LEU A 13 16.29 -12.84 -21.94
CA LEU A 13 16.03 -12.20 -20.65
C LEU A 13 14.52 -12.24 -20.44
N VAL A 14 14.06 -13.28 -19.78
CA VAL A 14 12.73 -13.30 -19.21
C VAL A 14 12.72 -12.24 -18.11
N PRO A 15 11.94 -11.15 -18.26
CA PRO A 15 11.81 -10.24 -17.12
C PRO A 15 11.16 -11.02 -16.00
N LEU A 16 11.89 -11.23 -14.91
CA LEU A 16 11.30 -11.65 -13.65
C LEU A 16 10.23 -10.63 -13.34
N ALA A 17 8.96 -11.03 -13.47
CA ALA A 17 7.86 -10.23 -13.01
C ALA A 17 8.13 -9.88 -11.56
N ALA A 18 8.38 -8.61 -11.30
CA ALA A 18 8.60 -8.12 -9.96
C ALA A 18 7.37 -8.51 -9.14
N SER A 19 7.54 -9.34 -8.13
CA SER A 19 6.49 -9.61 -7.17
C SER A 19 5.99 -8.27 -6.64
N ALA A 20 4.68 -8.11 -6.44
CA ALA A 20 4.03 -6.87 -6.00
C ALA A 20 4.49 -6.40 -4.61
N GLN A 21 5.48 -7.05 -3.99
CA GLN A 21 6.03 -6.68 -2.69
C GLN A 21 7.26 -5.81 -2.89
N PHE A 22 7.32 -4.76 -2.10
CA PHE A 22 8.41 -3.80 -2.18
C PHE A 22 9.57 -4.24 -1.31
N LYS A 23 10.74 -4.46 -1.91
CA LYS A 23 12.00 -4.62 -1.18
C LYS A 23 12.46 -3.31 -0.58
N ASN A 24 12.10 -2.21 -1.22
CA ASN A 24 12.44 -0.87 -0.81
C ASN A 24 11.30 -0.26 0.00
N LEU A 25 11.55 0.03 1.26
CA LEU A 25 10.59 0.67 2.15
C LEU A 25 10.16 2.06 1.64
N ASP A 26 11.06 2.84 1.08
CA ASP A 26 10.76 4.18 0.56
C ASP A 26 9.74 4.13 -0.57
N VAL A 27 9.82 3.14 -1.44
CA VAL A 27 8.85 2.93 -2.52
C VAL A 27 7.48 2.55 -1.95
N ALA A 28 7.44 1.67 -0.96
CA ALA A 28 6.20 1.27 -0.30
C ALA A 28 5.51 2.47 0.35
N VAL A 29 6.26 3.26 1.10
CA VAL A 29 5.75 4.47 1.76
C VAL A 29 5.25 5.49 0.73
N SER A 30 6.01 5.73 -0.34
CA SER A 30 5.63 6.65 -1.42
C SER A 30 4.32 6.24 -2.09
N ASN A 31 4.13 4.95 -2.36
CA ASN A 31 2.89 4.44 -2.95
C ASN A 31 1.69 4.60 -2.02
N LEU A 32 1.87 4.37 -0.73
CA LEU A 32 0.80 4.59 0.26
C LEU A 32 0.40 6.06 0.33
N LYS A 33 1.37 6.97 0.38
CA LYS A 33 1.11 8.41 0.37
C LYS A 33 0.34 8.84 -0.89
N ARG A 34 0.76 8.36 -2.04
CA ARG A 34 0.06 8.63 -3.31
C ARG A 34 -1.37 8.09 -3.29
N GLY A 35 -1.54 6.86 -2.83
CA GLY A 35 -2.85 6.22 -2.77
C GLY A 35 -3.84 6.99 -1.89
N PHE A 36 -3.41 7.43 -0.72
CA PHE A 36 -4.26 8.21 0.18
C PHE A 36 -4.41 9.68 -0.22
N SER A 37 -3.45 10.26 -0.92
CA SER A 37 -3.55 11.64 -1.40
C SER A 37 -4.49 11.78 -2.60
N SER A 38 -4.50 10.81 -3.49
CA SER A 38 -5.24 10.85 -4.75
C SER A 38 -6.48 9.95 -4.77
N GLY A 39 -6.67 9.10 -3.76
CA GLY A 39 -7.76 8.13 -3.75
C GLY A 39 -7.56 7.00 -4.75
N ASP A 40 -6.35 6.47 -4.84
CA ASP A 40 -6.01 5.35 -5.71
C ASP A 40 -5.91 4.04 -4.90
N PRO A 41 -6.95 3.18 -4.95
CA PRO A 41 -6.94 1.91 -4.23
C PRO A 41 -5.82 0.99 -4.66
N GLN A 42 -5.45 1.00 -5.94
CA GLN A 42 -4.44 0.11 -6.49
C GLN A 42 -3.03 0.42 -5.96
N ALA A 43 -2.74 1.71 -5.73
CA ALA A 43 -1.48 2.12 -5.12
C ALA A 43 -1.34 1.60 -3.68
N ILE A 44 -2.45 1.53 -2.93
CA ILE A 44 -2.46 1.01 -1.57
C ILE A 44 -2.37 -0.52 -1.57
N VAL A 45 -3.18 -1.18 -2.39
CA VAL A 45 -3.26 -2.64 -2.47
C VAL A 45 -1.97 -3.25 -3.01
N ALA A 46 -1.22 -2.52 -3.82
CA ALA A 46 0.09 -2.95 -4.31
C ALA A 46 1.08 -3.25 -3.17
N GLY A 47 0.92 -2.62 -2.01
CA GLY A 47 1.72 -2.88 -0.82
C GLY A 47 1.23 -4.04 0.05
N MET A 48 0.15 -4.70 -0.33
CA MET A 48 -0.41 -5.82 0.40
C MET A 48 0.11 -7.14 -0.15
N ALA A 49 0.60 -8.01 0.72
CA ALA A 49 1.09 -9.32 0.31
C ALA A 49 -0.06 -10.24 -0.12
N THR A 50 0.16 -10.99 -1.20
CA THR A 50 -0.78 -12.01 -1.66
C THR A 50 -0.88 -13.13 -0.61
N GLY A 51 -2.09 -13.50 -0.24
CA GLY A 51 -2.35 -14.55 0.76
C GLY A 51 -2.34 -14.06 2.20
N ASP A 52 -1.91 -12.85 2.47
CA ASP A 52 -1.98 -12.25 3.80
C ASP A 52 -3.27 -11.42 3.95
N GLN A 53 -3.63 -11.17 5.20
CA GLN A 53 -4.73 -10.28 5.54
C GLN A 53 -4.21 -8.98 6.10
N VAL A 54 -4.90 -7.91 5.80
CA VAL A 54 -4.60 -6.55 6.28
C VAL A 54 -5.75 -6.07 7.15
N MET A 55 -5.43 -5.50 8.30
CA MET A 55 -6.43 -4.87 9.15
C MET A 55 -6.79 -3.50 8.60
N LEU A 56 -8.06 -3.30 8.30
CA LEU A 56 -8.59 -2.01 7.84
C LEU A 56 -9.69 -1.53 8.77
N GLN A 57 -9.61 -0.26 9.16
CA GLN A 57 -10.60 0.36 10.02
C GLN A 57 -10.73 1.85 9.72
N PHE A 58 -11.89 2.25 9.25
CA PHE A 58 -12.22 3.65 8.92
C PHE A 58 -13.54 4.03 9.59
N PRO A 59 -13.54 4.32 10.91
CA PRO A 59 -14.76 4.61 11.66
C PRO A 59 -15.52 5.81 11.07
N GLY A 60 -16.83 5.64 10.93
CA GLY A 60 -17.70 6.68 10.36
C GLY A 60 -17.61 6.84 8.85
N LEU A 61 -16.70 6.16 8.17
CA LEU A 61 -16.57 6.18 6.71
C LEU A 61 -16.93 4.83 6.09
N VAL A 62 -16.54 3.75 6.71
CA VAL A 62 -16.82 2.38 6.30
C VAL A 62 -17.35 1.61 7.51
N ASP A 63 -18.49 0.95 7.33
CA ASP A 63 -19.13 0.19 8.42
C ASP A 63 -18.37 -1.10 8.75
N GLN A 64 -17.67 -1.65 7.77
CA GLN A 64 -16.90 -2.88 7.94
C GLN A 64 -15.50 -2.57 8.44
N SER A 65 -15.08 -3.28 9.48
CA SER A 65 -13.72 -3.26 10.00
C SER A 65 -13.25 -4.67 10.28
N GLY A 66 -11.97 -4.91 10.21
CA GLY A 66 -11.36 -6.20 10.50
C GLY A 66 -10.24 -6.54 9.53
N PHE A 67 -10.03 -7.83 9.34
CA PHE A 67 -8.97 -8.34 8.49
C PHE A 67 -9.53 -8.72 7.12
N PHE A 68 -8.89 -8.20 6.08
CA PHE A 68 -9.31 -8.40 4.70
C PHE A 68 -8.15 -8.94 3.87
N GLY A 69 -8.44 -9.90 3.00
CA GLY A 69 -7.52 -10.30 1.95
C GLY A 69 -7.36 -9.18 0.92
N ARG A 70 -6.38 -9.31 0.05
CA ARG A 70 -6.03 -8.27 -0.92
C ARG A 70 -7.21 -7.84 -1.81
N ASP A 71 -7.98 -8.79 -2.34
CA ASP A 71 -9.11 -8.48 -3.22
C ASP A 71 -10.26 -7.82 -2.46
N GLN A 72 -10.54 -8.28 -1.25
CA GLN A 72 -11.53 -7.67 -0.37
C GLN A 72 -11.13 -6.27 0.05
N ALA A 73 -9.84 -6.05 0.36
CA ALA A 73 -9.31 -4.73 0.68
C ALA A 73 -9.42 -3.78 -0.49
N SER A 74 -9.14 -4.23 -1.72
CA SER A 74 -9.33 -3.44 -2.94
C SER A 74 -10.77 -2.99 -3.10
N TYR A 75 -11.71 -3.88 -2.90
CA TYR A 75 -13.14 -3.58 -2.98
C TYR A 75 -13.58 -2.58 -1.91
N LEU A 76 -13.11 -2.75 -0.67
CA LEU A 76 -13.43 -1.85 0.43
C LEU A 76 -12.86 -0.45 0.19
N LEU A 77 -11.62 -0.35 -0.25
CA LEU A 77 -10.97 0.94 -0.55
C LEU A 77 -11.60 1.64 -1.75
N ASP A 78 -12.01 0.89 -2.75
CA ASP A 78 -12.73 1.42 -3.91
C ASP A 78 -14.07 2.05 -3.48
N GLY A 79 -14.81 1.38 -2.62
CA GLY A 79 -16.03 1.90 -2.01
C GLY A 79 -15.78 3.13 -1.15
N LEU A 80 -14.72 3.14 -0.35
CA LEU A 80 -14.32 4.28 0.46
C LEU A 80 -14.04 5.52 -0.39
N PHE A 81 -13.24 5.39 -1.44
CA PHE A 81 -12.86 6.50 -2.32
C PHE A 81 -13.97 6.92 -3.29
N SER A 82 -15.00 6.12 -3.43
CA SER A 82 -16.25 6.53 -4.11
C SER A 82 -17.11 7.42 -3.22
N LYS A 83 -17.03 7.24 -1.90
CA LYS A 83 -17.80 7.99 -0.91
C LYS A 83 -17.10 9.28 -0.46
N VAL A 84 -15.80 9.23 -0.26
CA VAL A 84 -14.99 10.37 0.15
C VAL A 84 -13.89 10.62 -0.87
N LYS A 85 -13.58 11.89 -1.11
CA LYS A 85 -12.56 12.27 -2.07
C LYS A 85 -11.31 12.76 -1.33
N PRO A 86 -10.23 11.99 -1.34
CA PRO A 86 -8.98 12.45 -0.76
C PRO A 86 -8.41 13.64 -1.52
N THR A 87 -7.84 14.58 -0.78
CA THR A 87 -7.17 15.77 -1.34
C THR A 87 -5.72 15.88 -0.90
N ALA A 88 -5.36 15.34 0.27
CA ALA A 88 -3.99 15.37 0.77
C ALA A 88 -3.75 14.29 1.81
N PHE A 89 -2.53 13.82 1.88
CA PHE A 89 -2.01 13.05 3.00
C PHE A 89 -0.62 13.58 3.36
N GLU A 90 -0.47 14.08 4.58
CA GLU A 90 0.78 14.62 5.11
C GLU A 90 1.29 13.74 6.23
N GLU A 91 2.46 13.13 6.02
CA GLU A 91 3.14 12.37 7.04
C GLU A 91 3.63 13.30 8.15
N GLU A 92 3.27 13.02 9.40
CA GLU A 92 3.73 13.76 10.57
C GLU A 92 4.88 13.04 11.27
N ASN A 93 4.76 11.71 11.41
CA ASN A 93 5.76 10.85 12.02
C ASN A 93 5.90 9.56 11.24
N ALA A 94 7.17 9.14 11.10
CA ALA A 94 7.49 7.82 10.59
C ALA A 94 8.56 7.22 11.49
N LYS A 95 8.31 6.03 12.02
CA LYS A 95 9.21 5.38 12.96
C LYS A 95 9.41 3.90 12.62
N LYS A 96 10.67 3.55 12.44
CA LYS A 96 11.08 2.15 12.26
C LYS A 96 11.34 1.53 13.63
N LYS A 97 10.63 0.45 13.92
CA LYS A 97 10.89 -0.41 15.07
C LYS A 97 11.68 -1.64 14.61
N SER A 98 12.99 -1.54 14.65
CA SER A 98 13.88 -2.58 14.12
C SER A 98 13.74 -3.93 14.82
N ALA A 99 13.50 -3.93 16.14
CA ALA A 99 13.35 -5.16 16.92
C ALA A 99 12.10 -5.97 16.51
N GLU A 100 11.07 -5.30 16.01
CA GLU A 100 9.81 -5.93 15.60
C GLU A 100 9.68 -6.03 14.06
N ALA A 101 10.71 -5.59 13.32
CA ALA A 101 10.68 -5.49 11.86
C ALA A 101 9.41 -4.76 11.35
N GLN A 102 9.07 -3.64 11.99
CA GLN A 102 7.90 -2.83 11.68
C GLN A 102 8.26 -1.39 11.38
N TYR A 103 7.41 -0.76 10.58
CA TYR A 103 7.49 0.65 10.26
C TYR A 103 6.10 1.27 10.45
N HIS A 104 6.02 2.30 11.28
CA HIS A 104 4.78 2.98 11.61
C HIS A 104 4.77 4.38 11.02
N ILE A 105 3.70 4.71 10.32
CA ILE A 105 3.46 6.03 9.76
C ILE A 105 2.21 6.60 10.43
N THR A 106 2.31 7.83 10.90
CA THR A 106 1.17 8.62 11.34
C THR A 106 1.14 9.90 10.51
N GLY A 107 -0.03 10.27 10.03
CA GLY A 107 -0.18 11.47 9.24
C GLY A 107 -1.59 12.03 9.24
N THR A 108 -1.74 13.24 8.74
CA THR A 108 -3.01 13.92 8.56
C THR A 108 -3.55 13.64 7.16
N TRP A 109 -4.75 13.10 7.11
CA TRP A 109 -5.48 12.79 5.88
C TRP A 109 -6.64 13.76 5.71
N THR A 110 -6.61 14.49 4.61
CA THR A 110 -7.66 15.45 4.26
C THR A 110 -8.54 14.88 3.16
N ILE A 111 -9.82 14.88 3.40
CA ILE A 111 -10.83 14.33 2.50
C ILE A 111 -11.98 15.31 2.31
N GLN A 112 -12.70 15.18 1.20
CA GLN A 112 -14.02 15.77 0.99
C GLN A 112 -15.06 14.70 1.30
N ASN A 113 -15.85 14.93 2.33
CA ASN A 113 -16.94 14.04 2.72
C ASN A 113 -18.27 14.80 2.62
N ALA A 114 -19.15 14.35 1.73
CA ALA A 114 -20.41 15.05 1.42
C ALA A 114 -20.21 16.54 1.06
N GLY A 115 -19.15 16.85 0.31
CA GLY A 115 -18.81 18.19 -0.13
C GLY A 115 -18.17 19.08 0.92
N LYS A 116 -17.87 18.55 2.11
CA LYS A 116 -17.21 19.28 3.20
C LYS A 116 -15.78 18.77 3.42
N PRO A 117 -14.81 19.65 3.61
CA PRO A 117 -13.46 19.24 4.00
C PRO A 117 -13.45 18.67 5.41
N GLU A 118 -12.75 17.58 5.57
CA GLU A 118 -12.59 16.86 6.83
C GLU A 118 -11.16 16.37 6.96
N THR A 119 -10.59 16.46 8.15
CA THR A 119 -9.26 15.91 8.44
C THR A 119 -9.36 14.76 9.42
N ARG A 120 -8.57 13.72 9.18
CA ARG A 120 -8.44 12.56 10.05
C ARG A 120 -6.98 12.19 10.20
N GLU A 121 -6.64 11.57 11.30
CA GLU A 121 -5.35 10.92 11.41
C GLU A 121 -5.39 9.53 10.79
N LEU A 122 -4.34 9.19 10.05
CA LEU A 122 -4.09 7.84 9.58
C LEU A 122 -2.92 7.23 10.32
N TYR A 123 -3.09 5.98 10.71
CA TYR A 123 -2.09 5.12 11.30
C TYR A 123 -1.85 3.94 10.38
N ILE A 124 -0.67 3.86 9.80
CA ILE A 124 -0.31 2.81 8.86
C ILE A 124 0.87 2.02 9.43
N THR A 125 0.75 0.71 9.46
CA THR A 125 1.83 -0.18 9.88
C THR A 125 2.24 -1.06 8.71
N LEU A 126 3.54 -1.08 8.41
CA LEU A 126 4.17 -2.04 7.52
C LEU A 126 5.00 -3.02 8.32
N GLY A 127 5.01 -4.27 7.90
CA GLY A 127 5.84 -5.33 8.45
C GLY A 127 6.85 -5.81 7.43
N GLN A 128 8.06 -6.14 7.88
CA GLN A 128 9.07 -6.76 7.06
C GLN A 128 8.99 -8.27 7.19
N LYS A 129 8.91 -8.96 6.07
CA LYS A 129 8.91 -10.41 6.01
C LYS A 129 10.34 -10.96 6.10
N PRO A 130 10.52 -12.27 6.40
CA PRO A 130 11.85 -12.89 6.47
C PRO A 130 12.67 -12.74 5.19
N ASP A 131 12.04 -12.61 4.03
CA ASP A 131 12.69 -12.37 2.74
C ASP A 131 13.14 -10.91 2.53
N GLY A 132 12.89 -10.04 3.51
CA GLY A 132 13.24 -8.63 3.47
C GLY A 132 12.19 -7.73 2.81
N GLN A 133 11.11 -8.29 2.28
CA GLN A 133 10.03 -7.50 1.65
C GLN A 133 9.13 -6.86 2.69
N TRP A 134 8.68 -5.64 2.39
CA TRP A 134 7.76 -4.89 3.22
C TRP A 134 6.34 -5.03 2.71
N SER A 135 5.38 -5.21 3.61
CA SER A 135 3.96 -5.27 3.28
C SER A 135 3.14 -4.51 4.30
N VAL A 136 1.98 -4.02 3.85
CA VAL A 136 1.03 -3.36 4.74
C VAL A 136 0.38 -4.38 5.67
N VAL A 137 0.39 -4.09 6.96
CA VAL A 137 -0.20 -4.93 8.01
C VAL A 137 -1.51 -4.34 8.51
N SER A 138 -1.57 -3.03 8.68
CA SER A 138 -2.77 -2.36 9.15
C SER A 138 -2.86 -0.92 8.66
N ILE A 139 -4.09 -0.47 8.45
CA ILE A 139 -4.43 0.93 8.15
C ILE A 139 -5.66 1.28 8.98
N ARG A 140 -5.54 2.32 9.79
CA ARG A 140 -6.64 2.84 10.60
C ARG A 140 -6.74 4.33 10.47
N SER A 141 -7.96 4.86 10.43
CA SER A 141 -8.19 6.28 10.65
C SER A 141 -8.76 6.51 12.05
N ALA A 142 -8.41 7.64 12.66
CA ALA A 142 -9.08 8.07 13.88
C ALA A 142 -10.52 8.46 13.56
N GLY A 143 -11.45 8.00 14.37
CA GLY A 143 -12.81 8.48 14.35
C GLY A 143 -12.90 9.94 14.84
N LYS A 144 -13.95 10.62 14.46
CA LYS A 144 -14.33 11.88 15.12
C LYS A 144 -14.91 11.60 16.49
#